data_3f2ead31a7efa8a526b59add280f2481
#
_entry.id   3f2ead31a7efa8a526b59add280f2481
#
_cell.length_a   1.000
_cell.length_b   1.000
_cell.length_c   1.000
_cell.angle_alpha   90.00
_cell.angle_beta   90.00
_cell.angle_gamma   90.00
#
_symmetry.space_group_name_H-M   'P 1'
#
loop_
_entity.id
_entity.type
_entity.pdbx_description
1 polymer ?
#
loop_
_entity_poly.entity_id
_entity_poly.type
_entity_poly.pdbx_seq_one_letter_code
_entity_poly.pdbx_strand_id
1 'polypeptide(L)'
;MNKFLPLGVFFLLFVGVAFSQQIDFEEYTLDNGLHVILHKDQTAPVVITSVMYRVGAKDENPDRTGFAHFFEHLLFEGTENINRGDWFKIVSANGGTNNANTSDDRTYYYEVFPSNAVEVGLWMESERLLHPIINQIGVDTQNEVVKEEKRLRVDNQPYGNILYEVKRNLFKKHPYRWSTIGEMEHLDAATLEEFLAFNNKFYVPNNATLVVAGDIDVPQVKKMIQDYFGTIPRGEDIQRTKIEEDPITQQIDVVAHDPNIQIPALLHVYRTPGMSTRDARVLDMISTILSTGKSSRLYKKLVDDKKLALEVMSLNFAQEDYGMYITFALPVGNTSLADLTKEMDEEITRIQTELISEREYEKLLNVFENNFVDANSSIEGVAHSLVTYQMFYGDTNLINTEIEIYRSITREEIREVAKKYLNTNQRLRLEYLPATEK
;
A
#
# COMPACT_ATOMS: atom_id res chain seq x y z
N MET A 1 28.00 47.68 -56.84
CA MET A 1 28.69 46.59 -56.21
C MET A 1 28.20 46.51 -54.75
N ASN A 2 27.13 45.74 -54.57
CA ASN A 2 26.56 45.53 -53.22
C ASN A 2 27.08 44.21 -52.66
N LYS A 3 27.83 44.27 -51.54
CA LYS A 3 28.31 43.11 -50.82
C LYS A 3 27.23 42.69 -49.79
N PHE A 4 26.57 41.57 -50.04
CA PHE A 4 25.76 40.89 -49.02
C PHE A 4 26.67 40.10 -48.09
N LEU A 5 26.58 40.39 -46.78
CA LEU A 5 27.18 39.61 -45.69
C LEU A 5 26.15 38.56 -45.25
N PRO A 6 26.44 37.27 -45.16
CA PRO A 6 25.51 36.30 -44.63
C PRO A 6 25.54 36.35 -43.08
N LEU A 7 24.40 36.66 -42.49
CA LEU A 7 24.19 36.59 -41.03
C LEU A 7 24.03 35.11 -40.66
N GLY A 8 25.08 34.51 -40.10
CA GLY A 8 25.04 33.17 -39.55
C GLY A 8 24.25 33.15 -38.25
N VAL A 9 23.05 32.56 -38.26
CA VAL A 9 22.28 32.30 -37.06
C VAL A 9 22.87 31.08 -36.35
N PHE A 10 23.56 31.31 -35.24
CA PHE A 10 24.04 30.26 -34.35
C PHE A 10 22.88 29.80 -33.49
N PHE A 11 22.30 28.64 -33.81
CA PHE A 11 21.30 27.95 -32.98
C PHE A 11 22.08 27.28 -31.82
N LEU A 12 22.12 27.92 -30.64
CA LEU A 12 22.55 27.29 -29.39
C LEU A 12 21.47 26.28 -28.95
N LEU A 13 21.70 25.02 -29.23
CA LEU A 13 20.94 23.94 -28.61
C LEU A 13 21.24 23.94 -27.09
N PHE A 14 20.38 24.56 -26.29
CA PHE A 14 20.33 24.31 -24.89
C PHE A 14 19.79 22.88 -24.69
N VAL A 15 20.69 21.93 -24.49
CA VAL A 15 20.35 20.63 -23.89
C VAL A 15 20.09 20.93 -22.41
N GLY A 16 18.84 21.19 -22.07
CA GLY A 16 18.39 21.24 -20.69
C GLY A 16 18.62 19.85 -20.09
N VAL A 17 19.63 19.71 -19.27
CA VAL A 17 19.74 18.55 -18.38
C VAL A 17 18.57 18.73 -17.40
N ALA A 18 17.52 17.95 -17.59
CA ALA A 18 16.45 17.84 -16.61
C ALA A 18 17.07 17.16 -15.39
N PHE A 19 17.46 17.94 -14.38
CA PHE A 19 17.75 17.38 -13.09
C PHE A 19 16.42 16.87 -12.53
N SER A 20 16.30 15.57 -12.35
CA SER A 20 15.29 15.01 -11.47
C SER A 20 15.44 15.73 -10.12
N GLN A 21 14.37 16.31 -9.58
CA GLN A 21 14.39 16.94 -8.28
C GLN A 21 14.74 15.87 -7.26
N GLN A 22 15.95 15.95 -6.72
CA GLN A 22 16.42 15.03 -5.68
C GLN A 22 15.71 15.40 -4.37
N ILE A 23 15.17 14.40 -3.68
CA ILE A 23 14.57 14.55 -2.36
C ILE A 23 15.67 14.33 -1.34
N ASP A 24 16.16 15.43 -0.74
CA ASP A 24 17.17 15.39 0.31
C ASP A 24 16.53 15.00 1.64
N PHE A 25 17.15 14.12 2.39
CA PHE A 25 16.70 13.72 3.71
C PHE A 25 17.88 13.43 4.63
N GLU A 26 17.62 13.48 5.94
CA GLU A 26 18.53 13.00 6.96
C GLU A 26 17.87 11.88 7.74
N GLU A 27 18.60 10.83 8.07
CA GLU A 27 18.07 9.74 8.88
C GLU A 27 19.04 9.34 10.00
N TYR A 28 18.48 8.89 11.12
CA TYR A 28 19.22 8.41 12.28
C TYR A 28 18.33 7.56 13.17
N THR A 29 18.94 6.88 14.14
CA THR A 29 18.20 6.04 15.10
C THR A 29 18.47 6.53 16.51
N LEU A 30 17.42 6.70 17.34
CA LEU A 30 17.54 7.00 18.75
C LEU A 30 18.05 5.79 19.54
N ASP A 31 18.55 6.01 20.75
CA ASP A 31 19.06 4.94 21.64
C ASP A 31 18.01 3.88 21.97
N ASN A 32 16.73 4.25 21.97
CA ASN A 32 15.61 3.32 22.17
C ASN A 32 15.21 2.54 20.91
N GLY A 33 15.87 2.78 19.78
CA GLY A 33 15.67 2.07 18.53
C GLY A 33 14.64 2.70 17.59
N LEU A 34 14.02 3.84 17.94
CA LEU A 34 13.17 4.57 17.01
C LEU A 34 13.99 5.09 15.83
N HIS A 35 13.64 4.68 14.62
CA HIS A 35 14.24 5.22 13.40
C HIS A 35 13.56 6.54 13.05
N VAL A 36 14.35 7.54 12.68
CA VAL A 36 13.87 8.90 12.37
C VAL A 36 14.35 9.32 10.99
N ILE A 37 13.44 9.86 10.19
CA ILE A 37 13.73 10.44 8.88
C ILE A 37 13.22 11.87 8.85
N LEU A 38 14.08 12.83 8.45
CA LEU A 38 13.77 14.24 8.33
C LEU A 38 13.93 14.68 6.89
N HIS A 39 12.90 15.33 6.34
CA HIS A 39 12.95 15.96 5.02
C HIS A 39 12.55 17.43 5.12
N LYS A 40 13.44 18.33 4.76
CA LYS A 40 13.19 19.76 4.76
C LYS A 40 12.71 20.23 3.39
N ASP A 41 11.47 20.71 3.34
CA ASP A 41 10.89 21.38 2.18
C ASP A 41 10.16 22.67 2.61
N GLN A 42 10.67 23.81 2.18
CA GLN A 42 10.13 25.14 2.51
C GLN A 42 9.26 25.73 1.38
N THR A 43 8.83 24.93 0.44
CA THR A 43 7.96 25.37 -0.69
C THR A 43 6.56 25.76 -0.22
N ALA A 44 6.09 25.15 0.88
CA ALA A 44 4.81 25.49 1.52
C ALA A 44 4.98 25.49 3.05
N PRO A 45 4.25 26.38 3.78
CA PRO A 45 4.37 26.50 5.24
C PRO A 45 3.58 25.38 5.96
N VAL A 46 3.86 24.14 5.63
CA VAL A 46 3.21 22.94 6.19
C VAL A 46 4.25 21.93 6.63
N VAL A 47 3.89 21.09 7.60
CA VAL A 47 4.71 19.98 8.10
C VAL A 47 3.83 18.76 8.29
N ILE A 48 4.37 17.61 8.01
CA ILE A 48 3.80 16.30 8.37
C ILE A 48 4.65 15.67 9.49
N THR A 49 3.97 15.14 10.49
CA THR A 49 4.52 14.18 11.46
C THR A 49 3.83 12.84 11.22
N SER A 50 4.59 11.78 11.04
CA SER A 50 4.01 10.48 10.79
C SER A 50 4.80 9.36 11.43
N VAL A 51 4.11 8.35 11.93
CA VAL A 51 4.72 7.15 12.53
C VAL A 51 4.16 5.91 11.83
N MET A 52 5.06 5.10 11.30
CA MET A 52 4.73 3.78 10.79
C MET A 52 5.24 2.72 11.74
N TYR A 53 4.32 1.89 12.22
CA TYR A 53 4.63 0.71 13.01
C TYR A 53 4.67 -0.51 12.10
N ARG A 54 5.75 -1.31 12.18
CA ARG A 54 5.86 -2.55 11.42
C ARG A 54 5.04 -3.64 12.10
N VAL A 55 3.74 -3.44 12.13
CA VAL A 55 2.73 -4.37 12.64
C VAL A 55 1.45 -4.23 11.82
N GLY A 56 0.96 -5.33 11.30
CA GLY A 56 -0.27 -5.40 10.52
C GLY A 56 -1.01 -6.70 10.78
N ALA A 57 -1.99 -7.00 9.95
CA ALA A 57 -2.82 -8.18 10.13
C ALA A 57 -2.00 -9.50 10.13
N LYS A 58 -0.85 -9.55 9.48
CA LYS A 58 -0.01 -10.76 9.49
C LYS A 58 0.63 -11.10 10.84
N ASP A 59 0.75 -10.12 11.72
CA ASP A 59 1.37 -10.29 13.05
C ASP A 59 0.37 -10.80 14.10
N GLU A 60 -0.89 -10.99 13.72
CA GLU A 60 -1.99 -11.41 14.58
C GLU A 60 -1.99 -12.93 14.86
N ASN A 61 -2.64 -13.31 15.93
CA ASN A 61 -2.97 -14.70 16.18
C ASN A 61 -4.11 -15.13 15.22
N PRO A 62 -4.04 -16.30 14.57
CA PRO A 62 -5.10 -16.78 13.68
C PRO A 62 -6.48 -16.91 14.33
N ASP A 63 -6.55 -17.04 15.67
CA ASP A 63 -7.79 -17.08 16.43
C ASP A 63 -8.18 -15.71 17.04
N ARG A 64 -7.45 -14.65 16.69
CA ARG A 64 -7.62 -13.25 17.17
C ARG A 64 -7.26 -12.27 16.05
N THR A 65 -7.99 -12.35 14.92
CA THR A 65 -7.76 -11.47 13.77
C THR A 65 -8.48 -10.13 13.93
N GLY A 66 -7.96 -9.09 13.27
CA GLY A 66 -8.49 -7.73 13.32
C GLY A 66 -7.83 -6.82 14.36
N PHE A 67 -6.85 -7.31 15.15
CA PHE A 67 -6.21 -6.54 16.22
C PHE A 67 -5.44 -5.33 15.69
N ALA A 68 -4.67 -5.48 14.62
CA ALA A 68 -3.88 -4.36 14.07
C ALA A 68 -4.80 -3.22 13.61
N HIS A 69 -5.88 -3.53 12.91
CA HIS A 69 -6.87 -2.54 12.49
C HIS A 69 -7.64 -1.97 13.71
N PHE A 70 -7.96 -2.80 14.69
CA PHE A 70 -8.58 -2.33 15.92
C PHE A 70 -7.69 -1.32 16.65
N PHE A 71 -6.36 -1.54 16.67
CA PHE A 71 -5.41 -0.59 17.24
C PHE A 71 -5.31 0.71 16.44
N GLU A 72 -5.54 0.69 15.14
CA GLU A 72 -5.67 1.92 14.36
C GLU A 72 -6.72 2.84 14.98
N HIS A 73 -7.87 2.30 15.38
CA HIS A 73 -8.93 3.04 16.05
C HIS A 73 -8.61 3.33 17.52
N LEU A 74 -8.16 2.33 18.26
CA LEU A 74 -7.99 2.40 19.71
C LEU A 74 -6.96 3.44 20.13
N LEU A 75 -5.90 3.65 19.34
CA LEU A 75 -4.88 4.65 19.63
C LEU A 75 -5.30 6.11 19.34
N PHE A 76 -6.56 6.34 18.97
CA PHE A 76 -7.22 7.67 18.98
C PHE A 76 -8.11 7.90 20.20
N GLU A 77 -8.31 6.89 21.06
CA GLU A 77 -9.21 6.99 22.22
C GLU A 77 -8.68 7.93 23.31
N GLY A 78 -7.38 8.26 23.29
CA GLY A 78 -6.74 9.19 24.21
C GLY A 78 -5.46 8.63 24.82
N THR A 79 -4.79 9.51 25.57
CA THR A 79 -3.55 9.22 26.29
C THR A 79 -3.65 9.75 27.72
N GLU A 80 -2.64 9.56 28.55
CA GLU A 80 -2.61 10.15 29.89
C GLU A 80 -2.78 11.70 29.88
N ASN A 81 -2.34 12.36 28.81
CA ASN A 81 -2.35 13.82 28.69
C ASN A 81 -3.36 14.34 27.64
N ILE A 82 -4.00 13.47 26.86
CA ILE A 82 -5.03 13.79 25.86
C ILE A 82 -6.29 13.07 26.25
N ASN A 83 -7.35 13.80 26.66
CA ASN A 83 -8.59 13.18 27.04
C ASN A 83 -9.25 12.47 25.84
N ARG A 84 -10.04 11.45 26.16
CA ARG A 84 -10.86 10.74 25.16
C ARG A 84 -11.70 11.71 24.34
N GLY A 85 -11.61 11.60 23.01
CA GLY A 85 -12.34 12.46 22.06
C GLY A 85 -11.75 13.86 21.85
N ASP A 86 -10.59 14.17 22.45
CA ASP A 86 -9.92 15.46 22.25
C ASP A 86 -8.87 15.41 21.12
N TRP A 87 -8.45 14.22 20.66
CA TRP A 87 -7.44 14.09 19.60
C TRP A 87 -7.77 14.94 18.37
N PHE A 88 -8.92 14.69 17.76
CA PHE A 88 -9.37 15.41 16.56
C PHE A 88 -9.64 16.90 16.80
N LYS A 89 -10.01 17.27 18.03
CA LYS A 89 -10.20 18.67 18.42
C LYS A 89 -8.85 19.42 18.48
N ILE A 90 -7.81 18.76 19.03
CA ILE A 90 -6.46 19.34 19.09
C ILE A 90 -5.93 19.53 17.67
N VAL A 91 -6.05 18.53 16.80
CA VAL A 91 -5.65 18.63 15.41
C VAL A 91 -6.34 19.80 14.72
N SER A 92 -7.68 19.87 14.80
CA SER A 92 -8.47 20.91 14.14
C SER A 92 -8.20 22.31 14.73
N ALA A 93 -8.03 22.42 16.05
CA ALA A 93 -7.74 23.70 16.72
C ALA A 93 -6.38 24.29 16.32
N ASN A 94 -5.43 23.43 15.90
CA ASN A 94 -4.12 23.83 15.40
C ASN A 94 -4.06 23.94 13.87
N GLY A 95 -5.23 23.89 13.18
CA GLY A 95 -5.32 24.02 11.72
C GLY A 95 -4.82 22.79 10.96
N GLY A 96 -4.71 21.65 11.62
CA GLY A 96 -4.22 20.42 11.03
C GLY A 96 -5.31 19.49 10.51
N THR A 97 -4.85 18.44 9.84
CA THR A 97 -5.62 17.25 9.43
C THR A 97 -4.85 16.01 9.85
N ASN A 98 -5.53 14.90 10.05
CA ASN A 98 -4.89 13.62 10.37
C ASN A 98 -5.61 12.46 9.70
N ASN A 99 -4.92 11.34 9.58
CA ASN A 99 -5.48 10.07 9.17
C ASN A 99 -4.64 8.90 9.67
N ALA A 100 -5.18 7.69 9.53
CA ALA A 100 -4.47 6.46 9.77
C ALA A 100 -4.92 5.38 8.77
N ASN A 101 -4.14 4.34 8.63
CA ASN A 101 -4.54 3.15 7.88
C ASN A 101 -3.71 1.94 8.27
N THR A 102 -4.32 0.76 8.14
CA THR A 102 -3.71 -0.53 8.43
C THR A 102 -3.69 -1.41 7.19
N SER A 103 -2.58 -2.13 7.00
CA SER A 103 -2.43 -3.16 5.98
C SER A 103 -2.11 -4.52 6.63
N ASP A 104 -1.80 -5.50 5.80
CA ASP A 104 -1.31 -6.78 6.31
C ASP A 104 0.06 -6.65 7.00
N ASP A 105 0.87 -5.65 6.65
CA ASP A 105 2.27 -5.53 7.06
C ASP A 105 2.56 -4.38 8.03
N ARG A 106 1.69 -3.38 8.09
CA ARG A 106 1.96 -2.15 8.86
C ARG A 106 0.69 -1.44 9.32
N THR A 107 0.84 -0.58 10.37
CA THR A 107 -0.11 0.44 10.80
C THR A 107 0.57 1.80 10.69
N TYR A 108 -0.10 2.79 10.08
CA TYR A 108 0.46 4.10 9.77
C TYR A 108 -0.46 5.20 10.26
N TYR A 109 0.11 6.15 11.04
CA TYR A 109 -0.56 7.34 11.54
C TYR A 109 0.16 8.58 11.03
N TYR A 110 -0.57 9.64 10.75
CA TYR A 110 0.03 10.92 10.39
C TYR A 110 -0.87 12.10 10.68
N GLU A 111 -0.25 13.23 10.98
CA GLU A 111 -0.86 14.54 11.06
C GLU A 111 -0.14 15.52 10.13
N VAL A 112 -0.92 16.38 9.48
CA VAL A 112 -0.40 17.52 8.70
C VAL A 112 -0.83 18.80 9.37
N PHE A 113 0.14 19.66 9.69
CA PHE A 113 -0.09 20.92 10.36
C PHE A 113 0.54 22.09 9.58
N PRO A 114 0.10 23.36 9.85
CA PRO A 114 0.94 24.51 9.58
C PRO A 114 2.31 24.36 10.28
N SER A 115 3.38 24.82 9.65
CA SER A 115 4.77 24.57 10.13
C SER A 115 5.05 25.06 11.56
N ASN A 116 4.34 26.10 12.02
CA ASN A 116 4.45 26.61 13.40
C ASN A 116 3.85 25.66 14.46
N ALA A 117 3.16 24.61 14.07
CA ALA A 117 2.56 23.62 14.96
C ALA A 117 3.27 22.23 14.92
N VAL A 118 4.50 22.17 14.39
CA VAL A 118 5.29 20.91 14.35
C VAL A 118 5.44 20.27 15.73
N GLU A 119 5.60 21.08 16.78
CA GLU A 119 5.73 20.59 18.15
C GLU A 119 4.46 19.88 18.63
N VAL A 120 3.27 20.35 18.19
CA VAL A 120 1.99 19.69 18.52
C VAL A 120 1.95 18.27 17.93
N GLY A 121 2.32 18.11 16.65
CA GLY A 121 2.36 16.80 16.00
C GLY A 121 3.36 15.85 16.68
N LEU A 122 4.56 16.30 16.99
CA LEU A 122 5.57 15.52 17.70
C LEU A 122 5.11 15.12 19.10
N TRP A 123 4.51 16.03 19.84
CA TRP A 123 3.94 15.73 21.14
C TRP A 123 2.83 14.68 21.04
N MET A 124 1.88 14.85 20.13
CA MET A 124 0.75 13.92 19.97
C MET A 124 1.23 12.52 19.63
N GLU A 125 2.17 12.36 18.69
CA GLU A 125 2.71 11.04 18.32
C GLU A 125 3.56 10.42 19.46
N SER A 126 4.28 11.23 20.25
CA SER A 126 4.98 10.72 21.42
C SER A 126 4.02 10.23 22.51
N GLU A 127 2.91 10.92 22.72
CA GLU A 127 1.83 10.51 23.63
C GLU A 127 1.18 9.20 23.17
N ARG A 128 0.90 9.06 21.88
CA ARG A 128 0.39 7.82 21.27
C ARG A 128 1.30 6.63 21.54
N LEU A 129 2.62 6.84 21.45
CA LEU A 129 3.61 5.78 21.61
C LEU A 129 3.89 5.44 23.07
N LEU A 130 3.89 6.44 23.97
CA LEU A 130 4.30 6.26 25.36
C LEU A 130 3.13 6.02 26.33
N HIS A 131 2.03 6.75 26.16
CA HIS A 131 0.97 6.86 27.16
C HIS A 131 -0.45 6.52 26.62
N PRO A 132 -0.64 5.59 25.67
CA PRO A 132 -1.98 5.31 25.17
C PRO A 132 -2.86 4.73 26.30
N ILE A 133 -4.10 5.21 26.42
CA ILE A 133 -5.07 4.65 27.37
C ILE A 133 -5.81 3.50 26.70
N ILE A 134 -5.41 2.28 27.04
CA ILE A 134 -6.08 1.05 26.60
C ILE A 134 -6.89 0.51 27.78
N ASN A 135 -8.20 0.68 27.74
CA ASN A 135 -9.10 0.25 28.79
C ASN A 135 -10.40 -0.36 28.22
N GLN A 136 -11.20 -0.98 29.07
CA GLN A 136 -12.43 -1.65 28.66
C GLN A 136 -13.42 -0.71 27.96
N ILE A 137 -13.52 0.54 28.39
CA ILE A 137 -14.45 1.52 27.78
C ILE A 137 -14.06 1.82 26.31
N GLY A 138 -12.76 2.01 26.06
CA GLY A 138 -12.23 2.20 24.71
C GLY A 138 -12.45 0.95 23.84
N VAL A 139 -12.13 -0.23 24.38
CA VAL A 139 -12.33 -1.51 23.70
C VAL A 139 -13.81 -1.71 23.32
N ASP A 140 -14.73 -1.57 24.27
CA ASP A 140 -16.16 -1.77 24.01
C ASP A 140 -16.68 -0.78 22.97
N THR A 141 -16.21 0.48 23.02
CA THR A 141 -16.63 1.50 22.05
C THR A 141 -16.11 1.19 20.66
N GLN A 142 -14.82 0.92 20.52
CA GLN A 142 -14.22 0.70 19.21
C GLN A 142 -14.66 -0.65 18.61
N ASN A 143 -15.03 -1.63 19.43
CA ASN A 143 -15.62 -2.88 18.95
C ASN A 143 -16.90 -2.60 18.14
N GLU A 144 -17.80 -1.76 18.64
CA GLU A 144 -19.02 -1.40 17.90
C GLU A 144 -18.72 -0.56 16.64
N VAL A 145 -17.71 0.33 16.71
CA VAL A 145 -17.28 1.14 15.54
C VAL A 145 -16.73 0.25 14.43
N VAL A 146 -15.80 -0.68 14.75
CA VAL A 146 -15.19 -1.58 13.76
C VAL A 146 -16.22 -2.55 13.17
N LYS A 147 -17.16 -3.05 13.98
CA LYS A 147 -18.29 -3.86 13.49
C LYS A 147 -19.16 -3.10 12.49
N GLU A 148 -19.47 -1.85 12.79
CA GLU A 148 -20.27 -1.02 11.87
C GLU A 148 -19.48 -0.71 10.59
N GLU A 149 -18.18 -0.44 10.71
CA GLU A 149 -17.32 -0.26 9.55
C GLU A 149 -17.28 -1.51 8.66
N LYS A 150 -17.15 -2.71 9.26
CA LYS A 150 -17.20 -3.97 8.49
C LYS A 150 -18.53 -4.11 7.75
N ARG A 151 -19.64 -3.82 8.42
CA ARG A 151 -20.97 -3.87 7.78
C ARG A 151 -21.05 -2.90 6.60
N LEU A 152 -20.60 -1.64 6.79
CA LEU A 152 -20.72 -0.59 5.79
C LEU A 152 -19.74 -0.75 4.62
N ARG A 153 -18.49 -1.15 4.89
CA ARG A 153 -17.42 -1.19 3.87
C ARG A 153 -17.20 -2.56 3.25
N VAL A 154 -17.66 -3.62 3.91
CA VAL A 154 -17.40 -5.00 3.46
C VAL A 154 -18.73 -5.73 3.24
N ASP A 155 -19.52 -5.99 4.29
CA ASP A 155 -20.62 -6.93 4.23
C ASP A 155 -21.80 -6.42 3.36
N ASN A 156 -22.06 -5.11 3.36
CA ASN A 156 -23.14 -4.49 2.59
C ASN A 156 -22.68 -3.91 1.24
N GLN A 157 -21.39 -3.97 0.91
CA GLN A 157 -20.88 -3.47 -0.36
C GLN A 157 -20.92 -4.55 -1.43
N PRO A 158 -21.37 -4.22 -2.66
CA PRO A 158 -21.16 -5.08 -3.81
C PRO A 158 -19.68 -5.44 -3.94
N TYR A 159 -19.36 -6.73 -4.08
CA TYR A 159 -17.99 -7.26 -4.16
C TYR A 159 -17.13 -7.03 -2.91
N GLY A 160 -17.67 -6.57 -1.80
CA GLY A 160 -16.91 -6.20 -0.60
C GLY A 160 -16.06 -7.33 -0.02
N ASN A 161 -16.52 -8.58 -0.12
CA ASN A 161 -15.80 -9.76 0.38
C ASN A 161 -14.88 -10.42 -0.67
N ILE A 162 -14.78 -9.89 -1.89
CA ILE A 162 -14.07 -10.56 -3.00
C ILE A 162 -12.58 -10.77 -2.70
N LEU A 163 -11.93 -9.77 -2.10
CA LEU A 163 -10.50 -9.86 -1.74
C LEU A 163 -10.26 -10.86 -0.60
N TYR A 164 -11.19 -10.94 0.36
CA TYR A 164 -11.13 -11.94 1.42
C TYR A 164 -11.24 -13.37 0.84
N GLU A 165 -12.18 -13.58 -0.10
CA GLU A 165 -12.30 -14.86 -0.81
C GLU A 165 -11.01 -15.22 -1.56
N VAL A 166 -10.35 -14.25 -2.19
CA VAL A 166 -9.04 -14.46 -2.82
C VAL A 166 -8.02 -14.87 -1.78
N LYS A 167 -7.83 -14.09 -0.72
CA LYS A 167 -6.78 -14.28 0.29
C LYS A 167 -6.89 -15.66 0.97
N ARG A 168 -8.05 -16.04 1.47
CA ARG A 168 -8.27 -17.32 2.19
C ARG A 168 -8.10 -18.56 1.32
N ASN A 169 -8.24 -18.41 0.00
CA ASN A 169 -8.08 -19.52 -0.95
C ASN A 169 -6.68 -19.58 -1.56
N LEU A 170 -6.00 -18.45 -1.71
CA LEU A 170 -4.65 -18.36 -2.25
C LEU A 170 -3.57 -18.72 -1.21
N PHE A 171 -3.79 -18.33 0.06
CA PHE A 171 -2.89 -18.61 1.18
C PHE A 171 -3.48 -19.67 2.09
N LYS A 172 -2.67 -20.64 2.50
CA LYS A 172 -3.10 -21.75 3.37
C LYS A 172 -2.39 -21.74 4.73
N LYS A 173 -1.15 -21.27 4.76
CA LYS A 173 -0.29 -21.22 5.95
C LYS A 173 0.00 -19.78 6.37
N HIS A 174 0.26 -18.92 5.37
CA HIS A 174 0.66 -17.54 5.61
C HIS A 174 -0.49 -16.70 6.17
N PRO A 175 -0.23 -15.79 7.12
CA PRO A 175 -1.22 -14.90 7.71
C PRO A 175 -1.97 -14.00 6.72
N TYR A 176 -1.46 -13.79 5.51
CA TYR A 176 -2.20 -13.07 4.47
C TYR A 176 -3.53 -13.74 4.08
N ARG A 177 -3.88 -14.87 4.66
CA ARG A 177 -5.15 -15.58 4.40
C ARG A 177 -6.38 -14.95 5.04
N TRP A 178 -6.23 -14.06 6.04
CA TRP A 178 -7.36 -13.38 6.67
C TRP A 178 -7.47 -11.91 6.27
N SER A 179 -8.61 -11.32 6.58
CA SER A 179 -8.89 -9.92 6.31
C SER A 179 -8.24 -9.01 7.35
N THR A 180 -7.78 -7.84 6.93
CA THR A 180 -7.21 -6.82 7.82
C THR A 180 -8.23 -6.35 8.87
N ILE A 181 -9.51 -6.26 8.52
CA ILE A 181 -10.57 -5.90 9.48
C ILE A 181 -10.90 -7.03 10.46
N GLY A 182 -10.50 -8.25 10.16
CA GLY A 182 -10.67 -9.42 11.01
C GLY A 182 -12.09 -10.00 11.04
N GLU A 183 -12.26 -10.99 11.92
CA GLU A 183 -13.55 -11.63 12.19
C GLU A 183 -14.16 -11.02 13.46
N MET A 184 -15.46 -10.72 13.40
CA MET A 184 -16.15 -10.06 14.54
C MET A 184 -16.17 -10.92 15.78
N GLU A 185 -16.31 -12.23 15.61
CA GLU A 185 -16.27 -13.21 16.68
C GLU A 185 -14.92 -13.20 17.43
N HIS A 186 -13.82 -12.92 16.73
CA HIS A 186 -12.50 -12.81 17.33
C HIS A 186 -12.37 -11.53 18.18
N LEU A 187 -12.93 -10.41 17.71
CA LEU A 187 -12.94 -9.15 18.45
C LEU A 187 -13.86 -9.23 19.68
N ASP A 188 -15.03 -9.89 19.55
CA ASP A 188 -15.96 -10.11 20.67
C ASP A 188 -15.39 -11.02 21.76
N ALA A 189 -14.56 -11.99 21.37
CA ALA A 189 -13.93 -12.93 22.29
C ALA A 189 -12.63 -12.42 22.93
N ALA A 190 -12.09 -11.30 22.42
CA ALA A 190 -10.81 -10.76 22.87
C ALA A 190 -10.91 -10.14 24.26
N THR A 191 -9.90 -10.34 25.08
CA THR A 191 -9.81 -9.77 26.43
C THR A 191 -8.96 -8.50 26.45
N LEU A 192 -9.15 -7.65 27.47
CA LEU A 192 -8.33 -6.47 27.67
C LEU A 192 -6.84 -6.81 27.79
N GLU A 193 -6.52 -7.94 28.44
CA GLU A 193 -5.14 -8.42 28.59
C GLU A 193 -4.50 -8.76 27.24
N GLU A 194 -5.26 -9.35 26.30
CA GLU A 194 -4.78 -9.63 24.94
C GLU A 194 -4.50 -8.35 24.18
N PHE A 195 -5.35 -7.31 24.30
CA PHE A 195 -5.10 -5.99 23.72
C PHE A 195 -3.84 -5.34 24.32
N LEU A 196 -3.69 -5.33 25.64
CA LEU A 196 -2.50 -4.79 26.30
C LEU A 196 -1.23 -5.52 25.86
N ALA A 197 -1.29 -6.85 25.78
CA ALA A 197 -0.15 -7.67 25.33
C ALA A 197 0.25 -7.35 23.87
N PHE A 198 -0.73 -7.15 22.98
CA PHE A 198 -0.48 -6.80 21.58
C PHE A 198 0.17 -5.41 21.48
N ASN A 199 -0.36 -4.42 22.22
CA ASN A 199 0.22 -3.07 22.26
C ASN A 199 1.68 -3.11 22.73
N ASN A 200 1.92 -3.71 23.90
CA ASN A 200 3.24 -3.76 24.51
C ASN A 200 4.28 -4.49 23.67
N LYS A 201 3.83 -5.41 22.81
CA LYS A 201 4.71 -6.16 21.92
C LYS A 201 5.06 -5.38 20.65
N PHE A 202 4.10 -4.70 20.05
CA PHE A 202 4.24 -4.22 18.68
C PHE A 202 4.33 -2.68 18.56
N TYR A 203 3.67 -1.93 19.45
CA TYR A 203 3.68 -0.45 19.41
C TYR A 203 4.80 0.10 20.29
N VAL A 204 6.03 -0.15 19.86
CA VAL A 204 7.26 0.18 20.59
C VAL A 204 8.25 0.91 19.69
N PRO A 205 9.16 1.77 20.23
CA PRO A 205 10.06 2.59 19.43
C PRO A 205 10.88 1.79 18.41
N ASN A 206 11.44 0.67 18.82
CA ASN A 206 12.28 -0.19 17.97
C ASN A 206 11.50 -1.01 16.91
N ASN A 207 10.19 -0.82 16.82
CA ASN A 207 9.31 -1.35 15.77
C ASN A 207 8.62 -0.23 14.98
N ALA A 208 9.10 1.01 15.12
CA ALA A 208 8.50 2.19 14.53
C ALA A 208 9.52 3.03 13.76
N THR A 209 9.03 3.75 12.75
CA THR A 209 9.78 4.78 12.04
C THR A 209 8.98 6.07 12.06
N LEU A 210 9.59 7.15 12.59
CA LEU A 210 9.06 8.50 12.61
C LEU A 210 9.58 9.25 11.38
N VAL A 211 8.68 9.90 10.64
CA VAL A 211 9.06 10.85 9.59
C VAL A 211 8.54 12.23 9.95
N VAL A 212 9.39 13.22 9.86
CA VAL A 212 9.00 14.65 9.93
C VAL A 212 9.45 15.33 8.64
N ALA A 213 8.50 15.80 7.86
CA ALA A 213 8.79 16.38 6.56
C ALA A 213 8.04 17.69 6.35
N GLY A 214 8.65 18.64 5.63
CA GLY A 214 8.07 19.93 5.29
C GLY A 214 8.91 21.14 5.75
N ASP A 215 8.25 22.24 6.04
CA ASP A 215 8.90 23.48 6.47
C ASP A 215 9.35 23.37 7.94
N ILE A 216 10.55 22.80 8.11
CA ILE A 216 11.16 22.52 9.41
C ILE A 216 12.53 23.17 9.57
N ASP A 217 12.87 23.52 10.83
CA ASP A 217 14.23 23.73 11.27
C ASP A 217 14.80 22.42 11.82
N VAL A 218 15.67 21.78 11.05
CA VAL A 218 16.19 20.43 11.35
C VAL A 218 16.87 20.36 12.75
N PRO A 219 17.76 21.29 13.16
CA PRO A 219 18.33 21.28 14.51
C PRO A 219 17.28 21.36 15.61
N GLN A 220 16.27 22.21 15.46
CA GLN A 220 15.19 22.37 16.43
C GLN A 220 14.33 21.10 16.51
N VAL A 221 13.93 20.53 15.37
CA VAL A 221 13.12 19.31 15.30
C VAL A 221 13.89 18.11 15.90
N LYS A 222 15.19 17.97 15.64
CA LYS A 222 16.02 16.93 16.29
C LYS A 222 16.00 17.04 17.81
N LYS A 223 16.08 18.27 18.33
CA LYS A 223 15.99 18.48 19.78
C LYS A 223 14.61 18.10 20.32
N MET A 224 13.54 18.52 19.68
CA MET A 224 12.17 18.17 20.06
C MET A 224 11.97 16.64 20.03
N ILE A 225 12.45 15.96 18.99
CA ILE A 225 12.36 14.49 18.88
C ILE A 225 13.12 13.84 20.05
N GLN A 226 14.31 14.31 20.38
CA GLN A 226 15.05 13.78 21.54
C GLN A 226 14.30 14.02 22.86
N ASP A 227 13.71 15.21 23.03
CA ASP A 227 12.98 15.57 24.25
C ASP A 227 11.70 14.74 24.42
N TYR A 228 10.93 14.53 23.34
CA TYR A 228 9.64 13.80 23.37
C TYR A 228 9.78 12.26 23.27
N PHE A 229 10.66 11.77 22.41
CA PHE A 229 10.77 10.35 22.12
C PHE A 229 11.96 9.65 22.79
N GLY A 230 13.01 10.38 23.15
CA GLY A 230 14.25 9.79 23.64
C GLY A 230 14.12 9.05 24.97
N THR A 231 13.13 9.40 25.79
CA THR A 231 12.86 8.76 27.09
C THR A 231 11.91 7.56 27.01
N ILE A 232 11.27 7.34 25.85
CA ILE A 232 10.35 6.21 25.66
C ILE A 232 11.15 4.91 25.77
N PRO A 233 10.75 3.95 26.61
CA PRO A 233 11.47 2.71 26.75
C PRO A 233 11.52 1.90 25.45
N ARG A 234 12.68 1.30 25.16
CA ARG A 234 12.80 0.31 24.08
C ARG A 234 11.98 -0.93 24.42
N GLY A 235 11.23 -1.44 23.44
CA GLY A 235 10.54 -2.71 23.56
C GLY A 235 11.46 -3.91 23.32
N GLU A 236 10.92 -5.12 23.54
CA GLU A 236 11.60 -6.35 23.18
C GLU A 236 11.77 -6.47 21.65
N ASP A 237 12.83 -7.16 21.22
CA ASP A 237 13.06 -7.40 19.80
C ASP A 237 12.06 -8.42 19.25
N ILE A 238 11.30 -8.01 18.26
CA ILE A 238 10.25 -8.84 17.66
C ILE A 238 10.87 -9.88 16.74
N GLN A 239 10.69 -11.16 17.12
CA GLN A 239 11.10 -12.28 16.29
C GLN A 239 10.02 -12.58 15.24
N ARG A 240 10.34 -12.41 13.96
CA ARG A 240 9.45 -12.74 12.84
C ARG A 240 9.93 -14.02 12.16
N THR A 241 9.08 -15.04 12.20
CA THR A 241 9.37 -16.30 11.52
C THR A 241 8.81 -16.23 10.09
N LYS A 242 9.66 -16.47 9.10
CA LYS A 242 9.21 -16.57 7.72
C LYS A 242 8.33 -17.80 7.55
N ILE A 243 7.08 -17.59 7.13
CA ILE A 243 6.14 -18.65 6.85
C ILE A 243 6.11 -18.88 5.33
N GLU A 244 6.48 -20.08 4.92
CA GLU A 244 6.52 -20.45 3.51
C GLU A 244 5.26 -21.20 3.10
N GLU A 245 4.64 -20.73 2.02
CA GLU A 245 3.52 -21.38 1.36
C GLU A 245 4.00 -22.50 0.43
N ASP A 246 3.25 -23.58 0.38
CA ASP A 246 3.50 -24.62 -0.60
C ASP A 246 3.27 -24.09 -2.03
N PRO A 247 4.04 -24.55 -3.04
CA PRO A 247 3.83 -24.14 -4.41
C PRO A 247 2.42 -24.53 -4.90
N ILE A 248 1.79 -23.62 -5.65
CA ILE A 248 0.54 -23.95 -6.37
C ILE A 248 0.93 -24.77 -7.60
N THR A 249 0.60 -26.06 -7.60
CA THR A 249 0.97 -27.01 -8.66
C THR A 249 -0.14 -27.27 -9.68
N GLN A 250 -1.37 -26.84 -9.36
CA GLN A 250 -2.55 -26.95 -10.24
C GLN A 250 -3.49 -25.78 -10.00
N GLN A 251 -4.36 -25.50 -10.96
CA GLN A 251 -5.40 -24.48 -10.81
C GLN A 251 -6.31 -24.79 -9.63
N ILE A 252 -6.61 -23.78 -8.83
CA ILE A 252 -7.57 -23.81 -7.72
C ILE A 252 -8.85 -23.15 -8.21
N ASP A 253 -9.92 -23.91 -8.41
CA ASP A 253 -11.22 -23.36 -8.79
C ASP A 253 -12.06 -23.10 -7.55
N VAL A 254 -12.58 -21.86 -7.43
CA VAL A 254 -13.43 -21.42 -6.32
C VAL A 254 -14.66 -20.74 -6.88
N VAL A 255 -15.81 -21.04 -6.27
CA VAL A 255 -17.06 -20.32 -6.49
C VAL A 255 -17.48 -19.71 -5.16
N ALA A 256 -17.72 -18.40 -5.16
CA ALA A 256 -18.25 -17.66 -4.03
C ALA A 256 -19.52 -16.92 -4.46
N HIS A 257 -20.38 -16.59 -3.49
CA HIS A 257 -21.66 -15.92 -3.75
C HIS A 257 -21.79 -14.66 -2.91
N ASP A 258 -22.33 -13.60 -3.54
CA ASP A 258 -22.57 -12.33 -2.90
C ASP A 258 -24.02 -11.90 -3.15
N PRO A 259 -24.81 -11.67 -2.09
CA PRO A 259 -26.21 -11.20 -2.22
C PRO A 259 -26.32 -9.76 -2.73
N ASN A 260 -25.24 -8.98 -2.69
CA ASN A 260 -25.25 -7.57 -3.02
C ASN A 260 -24.93 -7.28 -4.49
N ILE A 261 -24.60 -8.29 -5.29
CA ILE A 261 -24.26 -8.13 -6.70
C ILE A 261 -25.32 -8.73 -7.63
N GLN A 262 -25.42 -8.17 -8.84
CA GLN A 262 -26.22 -8.71 -9.92
C GLN A 262 -25.37 -9.22 -11.11
N ILE A 263 -24.15 -8.68 -11.24
CA ILE A 263 -23.22 -9.05 -12.30
C ILE A 263 -22.14 -9.94 -11.69
N PRO A 264 -21.90 -11.12 -12.23
CA PRO A 264 -20.82 -11.98 -11.74
C PRO A 264 -19.46 -11.35 -12.04
N ALA A 265 -18.44 -11.70 -11.24
CA ALA A 265 -17.07 -11.35 -11.51
C ALA A 265 -16.21 -12.60 -11.73
N LEU A 266 -15.22 -12.48 -12.62
CA LEU A 266 -14.18 -13.50 -12.83
C LEU A 266 -12.84 -12.93 -12.37
N LEU A 267 -12.14 -13.68 -11.52
CA LEU A 267 -10.77 -13.36 -11.12
C LEU A 267 -9.83 -14.53 -11.44
N HIS A 268 -8.68 -14.17 -12.01
CA HIS A 268 -7.51 -15.06 -12.04
C HIS A 268 -6.44 -14.46 -11.13
N VAL A 269 -6.00 -15.21 -10.15
CA VAL A 269 -5.05 -14.71 -9.15
C VAL A 269 -3.83 -15.62 -9.07
N TYR A 270 -2.67 -15.01 -9.14
CA TYR A 270 -1.39 -15.69 -9.07
C TYR A 270 -0.65 -15.22 -7.82
N ARG A 271 -0.10 -16.15 -7.05
CA ARG A 271 0.77 -15.80 -5.94
C ARG A 271 2.14 -15.40 -6.46
N THR A 272 2.61 -14.24 -6.04
CA THR A 272 3.83 -13.59 -6.53
C THR A 272 4.82 -13.34 -5.40
N PRO A 273 6.07 -12.97 -5.67
CA PRO A 273 7.06 -12.73 -4.64
C PRO A 273 6.78 -11.43 -3.89
N GLY A 274 7.47 -11.24 -2.76
CA GLY A 274 7.40 -10.04 -1.95
C GLY A 274 7.88 -8.78 -2.69
N MET A 275 7.38 -7.64 -2.22
CA MET A 275 7.48 -6.31 -2.86
C MET A 275 8.92 -5.82 -3.07
N SER A 276 9.88 -6.21 -2.23
CA SER A 276 11.28 -5.78 -2.37
C SER A 276 12.03 -6.45 -3.53
N THR A 277 11.42 -7.45 -4.19
CA THR A 277 12.06 -8.18 -5.29
C THR A 277 11.98 -7.41 -6.60
N ARG A 278 12.96 -7.61 -7.49
CA ARG A 278 12.91 -7.07 -8.85
C ARG A 278 11.72 -7.60 -9.64
N ASP A 279 11.37 -8.89 -9.47
CA ASP A 279 10.23 -9.50 -10.16
C ASP A 279 8.89 -8.85 -9.80
N ALA A 280 8.72 -8.35 -8.56
CA ALA A 280 7.52 -7.60 -8.18
C ALA A 280 7.35 -6.32 -9.01
N ARG A 281 8.44 -5.57 -9.23
CA ARG A 281 8.43 -4.36 -10.10
C ARG A 281 8.09 -4.69 -11.55
N VAL A 282 8.61 -5.82 -12.04
CA VAL A 282 8.27 -6.28 -13.39
C VAL A 282 6.78 -6.65 -13.49
N LEU A 283 6.21 -7.25 -12.45
CA LEU A 283 4.77 -7.55 -12.38
C LEU A 283 3.92 -6.28 -12.33
N ASP A 284 4.37 -5.20 -11.70
CA ASP A 284 3.71 -3.88 -11.79
C ASP A 284 3.68 -3.36 -13.24
N MET A 285 4.80 -3.51 -13.96
CA MET A 285 4.86 -3.16 -15.37
C MET A 285 3.90 -4.01 -16.22
N ILE A 286 3.80 -5.30 -15.95
CA ILE A 286 2.88 -6.21 -16.64
C ILE A 286 1.41 -5.79 -16.37
N SER A 287 1.06 -5.46 -15.13
CA SER A 287 -0.30 -5.02 -14.79
C SER A 287 -0.69 -3.74 -15.56
N THR A 288 0.26 -2.81 -15.67
CA THR A 288 0.07 -1.56 -16.44
C THR A 288 -0.15 -1.81 -17.92
N ILE A 289 0.62 -2.71 -18.55
CA ILE A 289 0.43 -3.09 -19.96
C ILE A 289 -0.97 -3.69 -20.17
N LEU A 290 -1.41 -4.54 -19.26
CA LEU A 290 -2.65 -5.29 -19.41
C LEU A 290 -3.90 -4.45 -19.18
N SER A 291 -3.89 -3.49 -18.25
CA SER A 291 -5.15 -2.81 -17.88
C SER A 291 -5.08 -1.30 -17.67
N THR A 292 -3.90 -0.65 -17.66
CA THR A 292 -3.88 0.79 -17.38
C THR A 292 -4.25 1.63 -18.60
N GLY A 293 -5.42 2.28 -18.51
CA GLY A 293 -5.98 3.15 -19.53
C GLY A 293 -6.59 2.40 -20.73
N LYS A 294 -7.35 3.13 -21.55
CA LYS A 294 -8.14 2.55 -22.67
C LYS A 294 -7.31 1.89 -23.77
N SER A 295 -6.03 2.20 -23.87
CA SER A 295 -5.13 1.58 -24.85
C SER A 295 -4.42 0.32 -24.33
N SER A 296 -4.72 -0.13 -23.13
CA SER A 296 -4.20 -1.36 -22.53
C SER A 296 -4.77 -2.59 -23.23
N ARG A 297 -4.04 -3.70 -23.16
CA ARG A 297 -4.36 -4.90 -23.97
C ARG A 297 -5.71 -5.52 -23.64
N LEU A 298 -6.00 -5.73 -22.35
CA LEU A 298 -7.28 -6.31 -21.91
C LEU A 298 -8.45 -5.36 -22.19
N TYR A 299 -8.30 -4.07 -21.87
CA TYR A 299 -9.36 -3.09 -22.11
C TYR A 299 -9.72 -3.03 -23.58
N LYS A 300 -8.72 -2.85 -24.45
CA LYS A 300 -8.95 -2.78 -25.89
C LYS A 300 -9.61 -4.05 -26.43
N LYS A 301 -9.10 -5.22 -26.06
CA LYS A 301 -9.62 -6.50 -26.57
C LYS A 301 -11.02 -6.81 -26.04
N LEU A 302 -11.24 -6.73 -24.73
CA LEU A 302 -12.45 -7.22 -24.09
C LEU A 302 -13.58 -6.18 -24.01
N VAL A 303 -13.22 -4.89 -23.83
CA VAL A 303 -14.21 -3.82 -23.70
C VAL A 303 -14.50 -3.18 -25.06
N ASP A 304 -13.46 -2.74 -25.79
CA ASP A 304 -13.66 -1.96 -27.03
C ASP A 304 -13.97 -2.87 -28.23
N ASP A 305 -13.11 -3.85 -28.53
CA ASP A 305 -13.18 -4.60 -29.78
C ASP A 305 -14.24 -5.71 -29.72
N LYS A 306 -14.16 -6.61 -28.73
CA LYS A 306 -15.06 -7.78 -28.61
C LYS A 306 -16.34 -7.50 -27.82
N LYS A 307 -16.36 -6.45 -26.98
CA LYS A 307 -17.52 -6.06 -26.15
C LYS A 307 -18.01 -7.22 -25.28
N LEU A 308 -17.08 -7.95 -24.67
CA LEU A 308 -17.35 -9.09 -23.79
C LEU A 308 -17.37 -8.69 -22.32
N ALA A 309 -16.69 -7.59 -21.96
CA ALA A 309 -16.60 -7.12 -20.59
C ALA A 309 -17.08 -5.67 -20.45
N LEU A 310 -17.72 -5.38 -19.32
CA LEU A 310 -18.01 -4.02 -18.86
C LEU A 310 -16.75 -3.36 -18.33
N GLU A 311 -15.96 -4.15 -17.61
CA GLU A 311 -14.74 -3.69 -16.93
C GLU A 311 -13.71 -4.82 -16.92
N VAL A 312 -12.46 -4.44 -17.03
CA VAL A 312 -11.30 -5.32 -16.87
C VAL A 312 -10.23 -4.60 -16.08
N MET A 313 -9.56 -5.33 -15.19
CA MET A 313 -8.49 -4.80 -14.37
C MET A 313 -7.37 -5.83 -14.23
N SER A 314 -6.14 -5.35 -14.13
CA SER A 314 -4.98 -6.15 -13.77
C SER A 314 -4.19 -5.38 -12.72
N LEU A 315 -3.91 -5.99 -11.59
CA LEU A 315 -3.27 -5.37 -10.44
C LEU A 315 -2.21 -6.30 -9.88
N ASN A 316 -1.09 -5.74 -9.46
CA ASN A 316 -0.09 -6.44 -8.66
C ASN A 316 -0.15 -5.89 -7.22
N PHE A 317 -0.75 -6.64 -6.30
CA PHE A 317 -0.73 -6.34 -4.87
C PHE A 317 0.55 -6.90 -4.27
N ALA A 318 1.62 -6.12 -4.34
CA ALA A 318 2.89 -6.50 -3.73
C ALA A 318 2.88 -6.15 -2.23
N GLN A 319 3.16 -7.13 -1.38
CA GLN A 319 3.27 -7.02 0.07
C GLN A 319 4.65 -7.50 0.53
N GLU A 320 4.98 -7.41 1.81
CA GLU A 320 6.34 -7.68 2.30
C GLU A 320 6.81 -9.10 1.97
N ASP A 321 6.01 -10.13 2.28
CA ASP A 321 6.42 -11.54 2.16
C ASP A 321 6.03 -12.16 0.82
N TYR A 322 4.82 -11.87 0.35
CA TYR A 322 4.25 -12.35 -0.91
C TYR A 322 3.43 -11.25 -1.57
N GLY A 323 3.18 -11.40 -2.86
CA GLY A 323 2.22 -10.60 -3.59
C GLY A 323 1.06 -11.45 -4.15
N MET A 324 0.07 -10.76 -4.66
CA MET A 324 -1.06 -11.31 -5.42
C MET A 324 -1.17 -10.54 -6.73
N TYR A 325 -0.96 -11.22 -7.84
CA TYR A 325 -1.25 -10.64 -9.15
C TYR A 325 -2.66 -11.04 -9.56
N ILE A 326 -3.54 -10.06 -9.71
CA ILE A 326 -4.97 -10.28 -9.97
C ILE A 326 -5.31 -9.76 -11.35
N THR A 327 -5.99 -10.56 -12.17
CA THR A 327 -6.75 -10.09 -13.32
C THR A 327 -8.23 -10.29 -13.04
N PHE A 328 -9.02 -9.25 -13.29
CA PHE A 328 -10.43 -9.17 -12.98
C PHE A 328 -11.24 -8.79 -14.21
N ALA A 329 -12.42 -9.35 -14.38
CA ALA A 329 -13.35 -8.96 -15.45
C ALA A 329 -14.80 -9.08 -15.00
N LEU A 330 -15.62 -8.10 -15.40
CA LEU A 330 -17.08 -8.14 -15.31
C LEU A 330 -17.67 -8.40 -16.70
N PRO A 331 -18.48 -9.46 -16.92
CA PRO A 331 -19.09 -9.73 -18.21
C PRO A 331 -20.14 -8.71 -18.60
N VAL A 332 -20.36 -8.54 -19.89
CA VAL A 332 -21.49 -7.77 -20.44
C VAL A 332 -22.57 -8.70 -20.96
N GLY A 333 -23.82 -8.42 -20.64
CA GLY A 333 -24.97 -9.16 -21.15
C GLY A 333 -24.89 -10.65 -20.86
N ASN A 334 -24.89 -11.49 -21.89
CA ASN A 334 -24.86 -12.95 -21.77
C ASN A 334 -23.46 -13.55 -21.97
N THR A 335 -22.41 -12.73 -21.88
CA THR A 335 -21.04 -13.24 -21.98
C THR A 335 -20.75 -14.23 -20.85
N SER A 336 -20.29 -15.43 -21.19
CA SER A 336 -19.94 -16.43 -20.19
C SER A 336 -18.60 -16.13 -19.52
N LEU A 337 -18.42 -16.56 -18.27
CA LEU A 337 -17.13 -16.47 -17.58
C LEU A 337 -16.06 -17.34 -18.26
N ALA A 338 -16.47 -18.39 -18.95
CA ALA A 338 -15.58 -19.23 -19.76
C ALA A 338 -15.03 -18.47 -20.98
N ASP A 339 -15.84 -17.66 -21.66
CA ASP A 339 -15.37 -16.82 -22.77
C ASP A 339 -14.38 -15.75 -22.27
N LEU A 340 -14.66 -15.12 -21.13
CA LEU A 340 -13.73 -14.17 -20.49
C LEU A 340 -12.41 -14.86 -20.12
N THR A 341 -12.47 -16.04 -19.48
CA THR A 341 -11.28 -16.85 -19.16
C THR A 341 -10.41 -17.07 -20.39
N LYS A 342 -11.01 -17.53 -21.49
CA LYS A 342 -10.29 -17.80 -22.74
C LYS A 342 -9.57 -16.55 -23.25
N GLU A 343 -10.27 -15.43 -23.32
CA GLU A 343 -9.74 -14.21 -23.90
C GLU A 343 -8.66 -13.55 -23.00
N MET A 344 -8.82 -13.63 -21.67
CA MET A 344 -7.80 -13.20 -20.73
C MET A 344 -6.55 -14.07 -20.83
N ASP A 345 -6.70 -15.39 -20.92
CA ASP A 345 -5.59 -16.34 -21.05
C ASP A 345 -4.82 -16.16 -22.38
N GLU A 346 -5.50 -15.76 -23.46
CA GLU A 346 -4.85 -15.42 -24.72
C GLU A 346 -3.91 -14.21 -24.55
N GLU A 347 -4.30 -13.15 -23.81
CA GLU A 347 -3.43 -11.99 -23.56
C GLU A 347 -2.28 -12.32 -22.60
N ILE A 348 -2.51 -13.15 -21.58
CA ILE A 348 -1.43 -13.67 -20.75
C ILE A 348 -0.43 -14.48 -21.59
N THR A 349 -0.92 -15.34 -22.49
CA THR A 349 -0.07 -16.13 -23.39
C THR A 349 0.73 -15.23 -24.33
N ARG A 350 0.14 -14.14 -24.84
CA ARG A 350 0.85 -13.19 -25.70
C ARG A 350 2.00 -12.51 -24.97
N ILE A 351 1.80 -12.03 -23.74
CA ILE A 351 2.89 -11.38 -22.98
C ILE A 351 4.01 -12.37 -22.59
N GLN A 352 3.69 -13.68 -22.50
CA GLN A 352 4.66 -14.73 -22.25
C GLN A 352 5.46 -15.14 -23.50
N THR A 353 4.89 -14.98 -24.68
CA THR A 353 5.48 -15.51 -25.92
C THR A 353 6.04 -14.45 -26.86
N GLU A 354 5.49 -13.23 -26.81
CA GLU A 354 5.86 -12.11 -27.65
C GLU A 354 6.56 -11.03 -26.82
N LEU A 355 7.52 -10.34 -27.42
CA LEU A 355 8.01 -9.10 -26.83
C LEU A 355 6.95 -8.01 -26.98
N ILE A 356 6.78 -7.18 -25.98
CA ILE A 356 5.98 -5.96 -26.13
C ILE A 356 6.65 -5.05 -27.17
N SER A 357 5.83 -4.28 -27.89
CA SER A 357 6.39 -3.35 -28.91
C SER A 357 7.20 -2.23 -28.23
N GLU A 358 8.14 -1.63 -28.98
CA GLU A 358 8.90 -0.45 -28.50
C GLU A 358 7.96 0.66 -28.02
N ARG A 359 6.89 0.92 -28.79
CA ARG A 359 5.90 1.95 -28.43
C ARG A 359 5.15 1.64 -27.12
N GLU A 360 4.82 0.36 -26.86
CA GLU A 360 4.21 -0.03 -25.57
C GLU A 360 5.21 0.16 -24.43
N TYR A 361 6.46 -0.19 -24.68
CA TYR A 361 7.53 -0.06 -23.69
C TYR A 361 7.84 1.42 -23.36
N GLU A 362 7.97 2.28 -24.35
CA GLU A 362 8.14 3.72 -24.14
C GLU A 362 6.95 4.33 -23.36
N LYS A 363 5.71 3.97 -23.76
CA LYS A 363 4.51 4.39 -23.01
C LYS A 363 4.57 3.93 -21.55
N LEU A 364 4.99 2.68 -21.33
CA LEU A 364 5.07 2.08 -19.99
C LEU A 364 6.04 2.86 -19.11
N LEU A 365 7.25 3.15 -19.58
CA LEU A 365 8.23 3.95 -18.84
C LEU A 365 7.67 5.35 -18.51
N ASN A 366 7.04 6.03 -19.45
CA ASN A 366 6.42 7.33 -19.21
C ASN A 366 5.31 7.27 -18.14
N VAL A 367 4.53 6.18 -18.07
CA VAL A 367 3.51 5.99 -17.03
C VAL A 367 4.18 5.85 -15.66
N PHE A 368 5.23 5.05 -15.56
CA PHE A 368 5.95 4.87 -14.28
C PHE A 368 6.65 6.14 -13.83
N GLU A 369 7.28 6.89 -14.75
CA GLU A 369 7.86 8.20 -14.45
C GLU A 369 6.81 9.19 -13.93
N ASN A 370 5.66 9.26 -14.59
CA ASN A 370 4.57 10.14 -14.15
C ASN A 370 4.05 9.73 -12.77
N ASN A 371 3.80 8.44 -12.56
CA ASN A 371 3.32 7.94 -11.27
C ASN A 371 4.33 8.18 -10.14
N PHE A 372 5.62 8.03 -10.42
CA PHE A 372 6.70 8.29 -9.46
C PHE A 372 6.75 9.77 -9.05
N VAL A 373 6.63 10.68 -10.03
CA VAL A 373 6.57 12.13 -9.76
C VAL A 373 5.30 12.48 -8.99
N ASP A 374 4.16 11.93 -9.39
CA ASP A 374 2.87 12.21 -8.76
C ASP A 374 2.83 11.72 -7.30
N ALA A 375 3.33 10.51 -7.04
CA ALA A 375 3.41 9.94 -5.69
C ALA A 375 4.24 10.80 -4.72
N ASN A 376 5.23 11.53 -5.22
CA ASN A 376 6.12 12.39 -4.44
C ASN A 376 5.84 13.89 -4.65
N SER A 377 4.67 14.25 -5.15
CA SER A 377 4.29 15.65 -5.41
C SER A 377 3.74 16.39 -4.18
N SER A 378 3.40 15.67 -3.13
CA SER A 378 2.93 16.23 -1.86
C SER A 378 3.83 15.81 -0.69
N ILE A 379 3.81 16.58 0.37
CA ILE A 379 4.58 16.26 1.57
C ILE A 379 4.14 14.94 2.22
N GLU A 380 2.85 14.61 2.13
CA GLU A 380 2.29 13.33 2.58
C GLU A 380 2.84 12.17 1.75
N GLY A 381 2.89 12.34 0.42
CA GLY A 381 3.45 11.35 -0.49
C GLY A 381 4.94 11.12 -0.25
N VAL A 382 5.72 12.19 -0.06
CA VAL A 382 7.15 12.11 0.27
C VAL A 382 7.35 11.38 1.61
N ALA A 383 6.62 11.76 2.65
CA ALA A 383 6.75 11.12 3.96
C ALA A 383 6.39 9.63 3.90
N HIS A 384 5.31 9.28 3.21
CA HIS A 384 4.90 7.88 3.02
C HIS A 384 5.94 7.08 2.20
N SER A 385 6.50 7.66 1.15
CA SER A 385 7.54 7.01 0.34
C SER A 385 8.82 6.76 1.15
N LEU A 386 9.30 7.78 1.89
CA LEU A 386 10.49 7.67 2.75
C LEU A 386 10.36 6.52 3.76
N VAL A 387 9.25 6.49 4.50
CA VAL A 387 9.03 5.46 5.52
C VAL A 387 8.84 4.07 4.91
N THR A 388 8.17 3.97 3.76
CA THR A 388 7.95 2.70 3.06
C THR A 388 9.26 2.11 2.55
N TYR A 389 10.10 2.91 1.91
CA TYR A 389 11.39 2.45 1.41
C TYR A 389 12.33 2.05 2.55
N GLN A 390 12.36 2.82 3.63
CA GLN A 390 13.14 2.46 4.80
C GLN A 390 12.67 1.14 5.41
N MET A 391 11.38 1.02 5.71
CA MET A 391 10.84 -0.09 6.49
C MET A 391 10.85 -1.43 5.73
N PHE A 392 10.49 -1.42 4.44
CA PHE A 392 10.27 -2.65 3.68
C PHE A 392 11.39 -2.98 2.69
N TYR A 393 12.19 -1.99 2.31
CA TYR A 393 13.31 -2.20 1.39
C TYR A 393 14.67 -2.02 2.07
N GLY A 394 14.71 -1.37 3.24
CA GLY A 394 15.97 -1.09 3.97
C GLY A 394 16.85 -0.07 3.25
N ASP A 395 16.29 0.71 2.33
CA ASP A 395 16.99 1.72 1.52
C ASP A 395 16.08 2.92 1.29
N THR A 396 16.18 3.92 2.16
CA THR A 396 15.41 5.16 2.07
C THR A 396 15.67 5.91 0.76
N ASN A 397 16.89 5.78 0.18
CA ASN A 397 17.26 6.48 -1.03
C ASN A 397 16.56 5.96 -2.30
N LEU A 398 15.78 4.87 -2.21
CA LEU A 398 14.90 4.45 -3.30
C LEU A 398 13.91 5.55 -3.73
N ILE A 399 13.58 6.49 -2.83
CA ILE A 399 12.80 7.69 -3.20
C ILE A 399 13.45 8.50 -4.33
N ASN A 400 14.75 8.38 -4.53
CA ASN A 400 15.49 9.05 -5.60
C ASN A 400 15.89 8.11 -6.75
N THR A 401 15.93 6.81 -6.53
CA THR A 401 16.54 5.86 -7.46
C THR A 401 15.59 4.77 -7.97
N GLU A 402 14.40 4.62 -7.40
CA GLU A 402 13.42 3.59 -7.81
C GLU A 402 13.08 3.66 -9.29
N ILE A 403 12.96 4.86 -9.85
CA ILE A 403 12.65 5.04 -11.28
C ILE A 403 13.76 4.47 -12.19
N GLU A 404 15.01 4.51 -11.75
CA GLU A 404 16.13 3.94 -12.52
C GLU A 404 16.04 2.41 -12.56
N ILE A 405 15.51 1.79 -11.49
CA ILE A 405 15.25 0.35 -11.48
C ILE A 405 14.21 0.00 -12.53
N TYR A 406 13.09 0.74 -12.61
CA TYR A 406 12.07 0.53 -13.63
C TYR A 406 12.64 0.75 -15.05
N ARG A 407 13.43 1.80 -15.27
CA ARG A 407 14.10 2.07 -16.56
C ARG A 407 15.07 0.96 -16.98
N SER A 408 15.64 0.24 -16.03
CA SER A 408 16.57 -0.87 -16.28
C SER A 408 15.89 -2.19 -16.63
N ILE A 409 14.56 -2.31 -16.44
CA ILE A 409 13.79 -3.53 -16.76
C ILE A 409 13.63 -3.64 -18.27
N THR A 410 14.05 -4.76 -18.85
CA THR A 410 14.00 -4.98 -20.29
C THR A 410 12.68 -5.63 -20.73
N ARG A 411 12.37 -5.56 -22.02
CA ARG A 411 11.21 -6.23 -22.61
C ARG A 411 11.31 -7.75 -22.50
N GLU A 412 12.51 -8.28 -22.53
CA GLU A 412 12.83 -9.69 -22.31
C GLU A 412 12.50 -10.11 -20.87
N GLU A 413 12.88 -9.28 -19.88
CA GLU A 413 12.54 -9.55 -18.47
C GLU A 413 11.03 -9.56 -18.25
N ILE A 414 10.29 -8.63 -18.86
CA ILE A 414 8.82 -8.60 -18.78
C ILE A 414 8.23 -9.94 -19.25
N ARG A 415 8.71 -10.45 -20.38
CA ARG A 415 8.26 -11.73 -20.92
C ARG A 415 8.65 -12.91 -20.00
N GLU A 416 9.88 -12.96 -19.51
CA GLU A 416 10.35 -14.09 -18.69
C GLU A 416 9.67 -14.11 -17.31
N VAL A 417 9.41 -12.94 -16.70
CA VAL A 417 8.66 -12.84 -15.45
C VAL A 417 7.20 -13.24 -15.65
N ALA A 418 6.57 -12.84 -16.77
CA ALA A 418 5.24 -13.30 -17.12
C ALA A 418 5.17 -14.84 -17.23
N LYS A 419 6.16 -15.49 -17.86
CA LYS A 419 6.26 -16.96 -17.91
C LYS A 419 6.42 -17.58 -16.54
N LYS A 420 7.19 -16.94 -15.67
CA LYS A 420 7.51 -17.48 -14.36
C LYS A 420 6.33 -17.48 -13.41
N TYR A 421 5.51 -16.43 -13.42
CA TYR A 421 4.46 -16.23 -12.42
C TYR A 421 3.03 -16.36 -12.94
N LEU A 422 2.76 -16.04 -14.20
CA LEU A 422 1.39 -16.01 -14.72
C LEU A 422 0.99 -17.31 -15.40
N ASN A 423 1.35 -18.45 -14.81
CA ASN A 423 1.02 -19.76 -15.34
C ASN A 423 -0.46 -20.10 -15.08
N THR A 424 -1.24 -20.27 -16.15
CA THR A 424 -2.68 -20.56 -16.06
C THR A 424 -3.01 -21.85 -15.31
N ASN A 425 -2.07 -22.80 -15.22
CA ASN A 425 -2.22 -24.03 -14.44
C ASN A 425 -1.84 -23.88 -12.95
N GLN A 426 -1.34 -22.71 -12.53
CA GLN A 426 -0.83 -22.46 -11.17
C GLN A 426 -1.45 -21.18 -10.59
N ARG A 427 -2.77 -21.08 -10.69
CA ARG A 427 -3.53 -19.93 -10.25
C ARG A 427 -4.74 -20.31 -9.43
N LEU A 428 -5.27 -19.34 -8.70
CA LEU A 428 -6.64 -19.34 -8.20
C LEU A 428 -7.54 -18.75 -9.30
N ARG A 429 -8.59 -19.47 -9.70
CA ARG A 429 -9.69 -18.95 -10.52
C ARG A 429 -10.92 -18.83 -9.63
N LEU A 430 -11.36 -17.61 -9.40
CA LEU A 430 -12.54 -17.29 -8.60
C LEU A 430 -13.68 -16.84 -9.52
N GLU A 431 -14.79 -17.57 -9.47
CA GLU A 431 -16.09 -17.16 -10.00
C GLU A 431 -16.91 -16.57 -8.84
N TYR A 432 -17.10 -15.26 -8.84
CA TYR A 432 -17.83 -14.55 -7.80
C TYR A 432 -19.22 -14.22 -8.33
N LEU A 433 -20.23 -14.92 -7.83
CA LEU A 433 -21.56 -15.01 -8.42
C LEU A 433 -22.61 -14.29 -7.56
N PRO A 434 -23.66 -13.74 -8.18
CA PRO A 434 -24.84 -13.33 -7.43
C PRO A 434 -25.40 -14.49 -6.59
N ALA A 435 -25.81 -14.22 -5.38
CA ALA A 435 -26.57 -15.22 -4.62
C ALA A 435 -27.92 -15.43 -5.31
N THR A 436 -28.25 -16.69 -5.62
CA THR A 436 -29.60 -17.02 -6.08
C THR A 436 -30.57 -16.78 -4.94
N GLU A 437 -31.62 -15.98 -5.17
CA GLU A 437 -32.74 -15.90 -4.23
C GLU A 437 -33.23 -17.34 -3.93
N LYS A 438 -33.30 -17.65 -2.63
CA LYS A 438 -33.89 -18.92 -2.17
C LYS A 438 -35.40 -18.85 -2.19
#